data_6e788d5f0b06bd8360e65f86ee7c3881
#
_entry.id   6e788d5f0b06bd8360e65f86ee7c3881
#
_cell.length_a   1.000
_cell.length_b   1.000
_cell.length_c   1.000
_cell.angle_alpha   90.00
_cell.angle_beta   90.00
_cell.angle_gamma   90.00
#
_symmetry.space_group_name_H-M   'P 1'
#
loop_
_entity.id
_entity.type
_entity.pdbx_description
1 polymer ?
#
loop_
_entity_poly.entity_id
_entity_poly.type
_entity_poly.pdbx_seq_one_letter_code
_entity_poly.pdbx_strand_id
1 'polypeptide(L)'
;MVSVGTRAWRWSRQIAAPFGELDCALFFERSLVKPVPLPANSLGASIRSAEETDLDMICQLYAGDAWLWLGNGPRDETARGLYLDRLRRGERCFLAFVDGVLAHVNWTCFTWGDALPGHPIRLRPGEIYTTDAFTPSPFRGKGMHALVLGTMLAEARRNGAQHAYTLGQLDRPDAHKGLRALGWQECGRVLYFLPRGAARTSFLCRYGMTEPLFRD
;
A
#
# COMPACT_ATOMS: atom_id res chain seq x y z
N MET A 1 2.19 -6.99 25.62
CA MET A 1 1.96 -8.46 25.58
C MET A 1 1.70 -8.84 24.13
N VAL A 2 2.61 -9.59 23.49
CA VAL A 2 2.39 -10.17 22.15
C VAL A 2 1.42 -11.33 22.34
N SER A 3 0.24 -11.28 21.72
CA SER A 3 -0.78 -12.31 21.87
C SER A 3 -0.25 -13.68 21.39
N VAL A 4 -0.76 -14.78 21.97
CA VAL A 4 -0.40 -16.15 21.58
C VAL A 4 -0.56 -16.36 20.08
N GLY A 5 -1.55 -15.73 19.46
CA GLY A 5 -1.79 -15.78 18.01
C GLY A 5 -0.65 -15.22 17.17
N THR A 6 0.06 -14.18 17.65
CA THR A 6 1.17 -13.58 16.89
C THR A 6 2.42 -14.47 16.88
N ARG A 7 2.64 -15.26 17.95
CA ARG A 7 3.75 -16.24 17.98
C ARG A 7 3.49 -17.41 17.05
N ALA A 8 2.30 -18.01 17.11
CA ALA A 8 1.91 -19.09 16.23
C ALA A 8 2.00 -18.68 14.75
N TRP A 9 1.56 -17.45 14.43
CA TRP A 9 1.65 -16.88 13.09
C TRP A 9 3.10 -16.77 12.58
N ARG A 10 4.01 -16.25 13.41
CA ARG A 10 5.45 -16.17 13.04
C ARG A 10 6.05 -17.54 12.80
N TRP A 11 5.71 -18.53 13.61
CA TRP A 11 6.15 -19.93 13.44
C TRP A 11 5.65 -20.51 12.12
N SER A 12 4.39 -20.33 11.78
CA SER A 12 3.82 -20.80 10.51
C SER A 12 4.55 -20.22 9.30
N ARG A 13 4.88 -18.94 9.33
CA ARG A 13 5.66 -18.28 8.29
C ARG A 13 7.09 -18.83 8.19
N GLN A 14 7.73 -19.10 9.31
CA GLN A 14 9.09 -19.70 9.33
C GLN A 14 9.11 -21.12 8.75
N ILE A 15 8.10 -21.93 9.05
CA ILE A 15 7.96 -23.29 8.49
C ILE A 15 7.71 -23.22 6.98
N ALA A 16 6.91 -22.27 6.51
CA ALA A 16 6.60 -22.11 5.09
C ALA A 16 7.78 -21.52 4.28
N ALA A 17 8.66 -20.74 4.92
CA ALA A 17 9.71 -19.96 4.27
C ALA A 17 10.62 -20.74 3.27
N PRO A 18 10.99 -22.01 3.50
CA PRO A 18 11.76 -22.78 2.52
C PRO A 18 10.99 -23.01 1.21
N PHE A 19 9.66 -23.07 1.26
CA PHE A 19 8.79 -23.42 0.14
C PHE A 19 8.17 -22.21 -0.54
N GLY A 20 8.09 -21.08 0.15
CA GLY A 20 7.47 -19.87 -0.35
C GLY A 20 7.12 -18.89 0.78
N GLU A 21 6.25 -17.93 0.46
CA GLU A 21 5.77 -16.93 1.40
C GLU A 21 4.33 -17.26 1.81
N LEU A 22 4.13 -17.46 3.11
CA LEU A 22 2.79 -17.55 3.73
C LEU A 22 2.50 -16.24 4.40
N ASP A 23 1.45 -15.54 3.98
CA ASP A 23 1.05 -14.28 4.62
C ASP A 23 -0.46 -14.07 4.64
N CYS A 24 -0.89 -13.10 5.44
CA CYS A 24 -2.28 -12.69 5.57
C CYS A 24 -2.42 -11.20 5.29
N ALA A 25 -3.13 -10.89 4.22
CA ALA A 25 -3.46 -9.53 3.84
C ALA A 25 -4.78 -9.12 4.48
N LEU A 26 -4.79 -7.94 5.11
CA LEU A 26 -5.98 -7.27 5.62
C LEU A 26 -6.40 -6.21 4.60
N PHE A 27 -7.64 -6.26 4.17
CA PHE A 27 -8.22 -5.24 3.31
C PHE A 27 -8.97 -4.22 4.14
N PHE A 28 -8.72 -2.97 3.82
CA PHE A 28 -9.39 -1.84 4.44
C PHE A 28 -10.12 -1.04 3.39
N GLU A 29 -11.30 -0.55 3.76
CA GLU A 29 -12.09 0.37 2.96
C GLU A 29 -12.34 1.67 3.72
N ARG A 30 -12.60 2.72 2.96
CA ARG A 30 -13.04 4.01 3.46
C ARG A 30 -14.02 4.66 2.52
N SER A 31 -15.16 5.12 3.02
CA SER A 31 -16.05 6.02 2.29
C SER A 31 -15.44 7.42 2.21
N LEU A 32 -15.44 7.99 1.01
CA LEU A 32 -14.98 9.35 0.72
C LEU A 32 -16.15 10.35 0.57
N VAL A 33 -17.39 9.92 0.81
CA VAL A 33 -18.55 10.81 0.80
C VAL A 33 -18.40 11.94 1.82
N LYS A 34 -17.87 11.62 3.01
CA LYS A 34 -17.52 12.61 4.04
C LYS A 34 -16.09 13.12 3.87
N PRO A 35 -15.81 14.37 4.26
CA PRO A 35 -14.45 14.89 4.25
C PRO A 35 -13.46 14.01 5.01
N VAL A 36 -12.24 13.95 4.49
CA VAL A 36 -11.14 13.23 5.15
C VAL A 36 -10.45 14.20 6.10
N PRO A 37 -10.31 13.90 7.39
CA PRO A 37 -9.53 14.72 8.29
C PRO A 37 -8.07 14.73 7.83
N LEU A 38 -7.50 15.93 7.69
CA LEU A 38 -6.08 16.08 7.39
C LEU A 38 -5.31 16.12 8.71
N PRO A 39 -4.35 15.20 8.92
CA PRO A 39 -3.45 15.27 10.06
C PRO A 39 -2.61 16.55 10.05
N ALA A 40 -2.17 16.99 11.22
CA ALA A 40 -1.27 18.11 11.33
C ALA A 40 0.05 17.84 10.58
N ASN A 41 0.51 18.81 9.80
CA ASN A 41 1.80 18.79 9.11
C ASN A 41 2.91 19.29 10.06
N SER A 42 3.26 18.51 11.06
CA SER A 42 4.21 18.91 12.10
C SER A 42 5.66 19.07 11.62
N LEU A 43 5.98 18.50 10.47
CA LEU A 43 7.32 18.57 9.87
C LEU A 43 7.44 19.62 8.75
N GLY A 44 6.38 20.38 8.46
CA GLY A 44 6.38 21.32 7.34
C GLY A 44 6.58 20.65 5.97
N ALA A 45 6.15 19.40 5.83
CA ALA A 45 6.37 18.66 4.59
C ALA A 45 5.64 19.29 3.41
N SER A 46 6.28 19.44 2.27
CA SER A 46 5.64 19.72 1.00
C SER A 46 5.19 18.42 0.34
N ILE A 47 3.98 18.41 -0.23
CA ILE A 47 3.40 17.22 -0.89
C ILE A 47 3.03 17.58 -2.31
N ARG A 48 3.43 16.74 -3.26
CA ARG A 48 3.07 16.89 -4.68
C ARG A 48 2.92 15.54 -5.36
N SER A 49 2.28 15.52 -6.51
CA SER A 49 2.31 14.35 -7.42
C SER A 49 3.69 14.21 -8.04
N ALA A 50 4.09 12.96 -8.29
CA ALA A 50 5.30 12.63 -9.00
C ALA A 50 5.14 12.84 -10.51
N GLU A 51 6.24 13.17 -11.15
CA GLU A 51 6.42 13.23 -12.60
C GLU A 51 7.40 12.14 -13.06
N GLU A 52 7.55 11.93 -14.37
CA GLU A 52 8.53 10.96 -14.90
C GLU A 52 9.96 11.24 -14.48
N THR A 53 10.31 12.52 -14.25
CA THR A 53 11.61 12.97 -13.77
C THR A 53 11.93 12.54 -12.34
N ASP A 54 10.92 12.17 -11.55
CA ASP A 54 11.09 11.74 -10.16
C ASP A 54 11.39 10.24 -10.03
N LEU A 55 11.26 9.47 -11.12
CA LEU A 55 11.32 8.00 -11.06
C LEU A 55 12.62 7.47 -10.51
N ASP A 56 13.75 8.08 -10.85
CA ASP A 56 15.06 7.65 -10.35
C ASP A 56 15.17 7.82 -8.83
N MET A 57 14.65 8.91 -8.30
CA MET A 57 14.58 9.17 -6.85
C MET A 57 13.64 8.17 -6.15
N ILE A 58 12.50 7.84 -6.75
CA ILE A 58 11.56 6.83 -6.23
C ILE A 58 12.24 5.46 -6.21
N CYS A 59 12.91 5.06 -7.29
CA CYS A 59 13.64 3.80 -7.36
C CYS A 59 14.73 3.72 -6.30
N GLN A 60 15.53 4.78 -6.13
CA GLN A 60 16.57 4.85 -5.10
C GLN A 60 15.99 4.71 -3.68
N LEU A 61 14.84 5.34 -3.42
CA LEU A 61 14.17 5.25 -2.14
C LEU A 61 13.78 3.80 -1.81
N TYR A 62 13.20 3.09 -2.76
CA TYR A 62 12.79 1.69 -2.57
C TYR A 62 13.98 0.74 -2.53
N ALA A 63 15.07 1.00 -3.25
CA ALA A 63 16.27 0.17 -3.24
C ALA A 63 17.04 0.22 -1.92
N GLY A 64 16.96 1.34 -1.20
CA GLY A 64 17.67 1.56 0.07
C GLY A 64 17.11 0.80 1.27
N ASP A 65 15.91 0.24 1.16
CA ASP A 65 15.31 -0.57 2.22
C ASP A 65 14.85 -1.90 1.61
N ALA A 66 15.32 -3.03 2.16
CA ALA A 66 15.03 -4.41 1.70
C ALA A 66 13.52 -4.76 1.72
N TRP A 67 12.68 -3.79 1.80
CA TRP A 67 11.26 -3.78 2.10
C TRP A 67 10.37 -3.58 0.89
N LEU A 68 10.78 -4.02 -0.26
CA LEU A 68 9.84 -4.14 -1.35
C LEU A 68 8.93 -5.33 -1.10
N TRP A 69 7.76 -4.99 -0.76
CA TRP A 69 6.53 -5.73 -0.73
C TRP A 69 6.50 -6.80 -1.80
N LEU A 70 6.22 -8.03 -1.40
CA LEU A 70 6.05 -9.20 -2.26
C LEU A 70 7.29 -9.61 -3.05
N GLY A 71 8.49 -9.49 -2.47
CA GLY A 71 9.66 -10.31 -2.82
C GLY A 71 10.22 -10.23 -4.25
N ASN A 72 9.51 -9.66 -5.20
CA ASN A 72 9.81 -9.75 -6.63
C ASN A 72 9.76 -8.42 -7.38
N GLY A 73 9.69 -7.29 -6.67
CA GLY A 73 9.85 -6.00 -7.34
C GLY A 73 11.27 -5.89 -7.89
N PRO A 74 11.45 -5.55 -9.18
CA PRO A 74 12.77 -5.36 -9.74
C PRO A 74 13.48 -4.22 -9.01
N ARG A 75 14.72 -4.47 -8.58
CA ARG A 75 15.57 -3.50 -7.88
C ARG A 75 16.53 -2.79 -8.83
N ASP A 76 16.32 -2.92 -10.12
CA ASP A 76 17.19 -2.49 -11.19
C ASP A 76 16.48 -1.54 -12.17
N GLU A 77 17.02 -1.36 -13.33
CA GLU A 77 16.43 -0.53 -14.40
C GLU A 77 15.00 -0.95 -14.78
N THR A 78 14.61 -2.21 -14.52
CA THR A 78 13.24 -2.68 -14.76
C THR A 78 12.25 -2.07 -13.80
N ALA A 79 12.66 -1.70 -12.56
CA ALA A 79 11.79 -0.98 -11.60
C ALA A 79 11.36 0.38 -12.15
N ARG A 80 12.28 1.11 -12.77
CA ARG A 80 11.99 2.40 -13.39
C ARG A 80 10.96 2.25 -14.52
N GLY A 81 11.11 1.24 -15.36
CA GLY A 81 10.15 0.90 -16.42
C GLY A 81 8.77 0.60 -15.85
N LEU A 82 8.69 -0.20 -14.79
CA LEU A 82 7.45 -0.53 -14.13
C LEU A 82 6.72 0.72 -13.58
N TYR A 83 7.43 1.60 -12.88
CA TYR A 83 6.83 2.84 -12.35
C TYR A 83 6.46 3.83 -13.45
N LEU A 84 7.22 3.89 -14.54
CA LEU A 84 6.88 4.68 -15.71
C LEU A 84 5.57 4.20 -16.34
N ASP A 85 5.41 2.88 -16.50
CA ASP A 85 4.18 2.29 -17.03
C ASP A 85 2.97 2.55 -16.11
N ARG A 86 3.17 2.59 -14.80
CA ARG A 86 2.12 2.96 -13.84
C ARG A 86 1.66 4.41 -14.05
N LEU A 87 2.59 5.37 -14.17
CA LEU A 87 2.26 6.76 -14.47
C LEU A 87 1.53 6.89 -15.82
N ARG A 88 1.99 6.18 -16.85
CA ARG A 88 1.36 6.17 -18.19
C ARG A 88 -0.04 5.59 -18.20
N ARG A 89 -0.33 4.63 -17.32
CA ARG A 89 -1.69 4.09 -17.10
C ARG A 89 -2.59 5.03 -16.31
N GLY A 90 -2.11 6.20 -15.90
CA GLY A 90 -2.87 7.18 -15.12
C GLY A 90 -2.88 6.94 -13.62
N GLU A 91 -2.05 6.01 -13.11
CA GLU A 91 -1.83 5.93 -11.67
C GLU A 91 -1.11 7.20 -11.18
N ARG A 92 -1.32 7.57 -9.95
CA ARG A 92 -0.66 8.74 -9.35
C ARG A 92 0.24 8.30 -8.20
N CYS A 93 1.44 8.84 -8.18
CA CYS A 93 2.36 8.71 -7.07
C CYS A 93 2.45 10.05 -6.33
N PHE A 94 2.28 10.04 -5.02
CA PHE A 94 2.42 11.22 -4.17
C PHE A 94 3.74 11.17 -3.43
N LEU A 95 4.48 12.27 -3.50
CA LEU A 95 5.77 12.45 -2.86
C LEU A 95 5.64 13.50 -1.76
N ALA A 96 6.20 13.22 -0.59
CA ALA A 96 6.35 14.22 0.47
C ALA A 96 7.82 14.50 0.73
N PHE A 97 8.16 15.78 0.84
CA PHE A 97 9.50 16.24 1.12
C PHE A 97 9.54 17.01 2.44
N VAL A 98 10.57 16.76 3.24
CA VAL A 98 10.91 17.53 4.44
C VAL A 98 12.31 18.09 4.23
N ASP A 99 12.47 19.40 4.29
CA ASP A 99 13.73 20.10 4.04
C ASP A 99 14.41 19.66 2.73
N GLY A 100 13.61 19.45 1.67
CA GLY A 100 14.08 19.01 0.34
C GLY A 100 14.42 17.53 0.23
N VAL A 101 14.33 16.76 1.33
CA VAL A 101 14.58 15.30 1.33
C VAL A 101 13.29 14.54 1.16
N LEU A 102 13.26 13.52 0.27
CA LEU A 102 12.09 12.66 0.05
C LEU A 102 11.81 11.83 1.31
N ALA A 103 10.69 12.13 1.96
CA ALA A 103 10.29 11.59 3.26
C ALA A 103 9.18 10.54 3.19
N HIS A 104 8.41 10.52 2.09
CA HIS A 104 7.36 9.53 1.90
C HIS A 104 6.95 9.43 0.44
N VAL A 105 6.55 8.22 0.06
CA VAL A 105 5.97 7.90 -1.26
C VAL A 105 4.69 7.09 -1.05
N ASN A 106 3.65 7.34 -1.86
CA ASN A 106 2.44 6.53 -1.87
C ASN A 106 1.78 6.55 -3.26
N TRP A 107 1.28 5.42 -3.72
CA TRP A 107 0.64 5.27 -5.03
C TRP A 107 -0.88 5.17 -4.92
N THR A 108 -1.57 5.61 -5.97
CA THR A 108 -3.03 5.50 -6.12
C THR A 108 -3.38 5.01 -7.50
N CYS A 109 -4.20 3.96 -7.55
CA CYS A 109 -4.77 3.38 -8.78
C CYS A 109 -6.24 3.76 -8.90
N PHE A 110 -6.74 3.94 -10.13
CA PHE A 110 -8.11 4.37 -10.43
C PHE A 110 -8.92 3.38 -11.27
N THR A 111 -8.28 2.39 -11.86
CA THR A 111 -8.94 1.39 -12.71
C THR A 111 -8.66 -0.03 -12.25
N TRP A 112 -7.42 -0.33 -11.97
CA TRP A 112 -6.98 -1.60 -11.41
C TRP A 112 -5.66 -1.39 -10.65
N GLY A 113 -5.31 -2.32 -9.79
CA GLY A 113 -4.05 -2.29 -9.06
C GLY A 113 -3.61 -3.69 -8.67
N ASP A 114 -2.31 -3.89 -8.55
CA ASP A 114 -1.75 -5.14 -8.04
C ASP A 114 -1.89 -5.18 -6.52
N ALA A 115 -2.82 -5.99 -6.03
CA ALA A 115 -3.01 -6.18 -4.59
C ALA A 115 -2.17 -7.33 -4.06
N LEU A 116 -2.21 -8.44 -4.76
CA LEU A 116 -1.45 -9.65 -4.45
C LEU A 116 -0.91 -10.22 -5.77
N PRO A 117 0.26 -10.88 -5.81
CA PRO A 117 0.82 -11.43 -7.02
C PRO A 117 -0.18 -12.30 -7.79
N GLY A 118 -0.44 -11.95 -9.04
CA GLY A 118 -1.40 -12.62 -9.91
C GLY A 118 -2.88 -12.40 -9.59
N HIS A 119 -3.20 -11.48 -8.68
CA HIS A 119 -4.58 -11.14 -8.29
C HIS A 119 -4.77 -9.63 -8.26
N PRO A 120 -4.99 -9.02 -9.43
CA PRO A 120 -5.28 -7.60 -9.51
C PRO A 120 -6.63 -7.25 -8.88
N ILE A 121 -6.71 -6.06 -8.33
CA ILE A 121 -7.98 -5.44 -7.94
C ILE A 121 -8.54 -4.70 -9.14
N ARG A 122 -9.83 -4.88 -9.45
CA ARG A 122 -10.54 -4.10 -10.46
C ARG A 122 -11.45 -3.07 -9.78
N LEU A 123 -11.25 -1.83 -10.10
CA LEU A 123 -11.96 -0.70 -9.52
C LEU A 123 -13.12 -0.26 -10.42
N ARG A 124 -14.25 0.08 -9.81
CA ARG A 124 -15.38 0.72 -10.48
C ARG A 124 -15.16 2.22 -10.58
N PRO A 125 -15.88 2.94 -11.45
CA PRO A 125 -15.88 4.39 -11.43
C PRO A 125 -16.19 4.93 -10.02
N GLY A 126 -15.37 5.86 -9.54
CA GLY A 126 -15.49 6.41 -8.18
C GLY A 126 -14.79 5.57 -7.09
N GLU A 127 -14.16 4.45 -7.41
CA GLU A 127 -13.32 3.69 -6.50
C GLU A 127 -11.83 3.98 -6.76
N ILE A 128 -11.04 4.00 -5.71
CA ILE A 128 -9.57 4.08 -5.78
C ILE A 128 -8.92 3.01 -4.90
N TYR A 129 -7.71 2.63 -5.26
CA TYR A 129 -6.87 1.76 -4.44
C TYR A 129 -5.54 2.43 -4.14
N THR A 130 -5.16 2.50 -2.85
CA THR A 130 -3.87 3.07 -2.44
C THR A 130 -2.90 1.96 -2.06
N THR A 131 -1.68 2.07 -2.54
CA THR A 131 -0.65 1.02 -2.41
C THR A 131 0.76 1.58 -2.32
N ASP A 132 1.74 0.74 -2.04
CA ASP A 132 3.17 1.05 -2.07
C ASP A 132 3.54 2.29 -1.25
N ALA A 133 2.92 2.41 -0.06
CA ALA A 133 3.25 3.45 0.88
C ALA A 133 4.60 3.15 1.55
N PHE A 134 5.56 4.04 1.40
CA PHE A 134 6.87 3.89 2.00
C PHE A 134 7.34 5.15 2.71
N THR A 135 7.81 5.00 3.94
CA THR A 135 8.43 6.06 4.74
C THR A 135 9.84 5.62 5.15
N PRO A 136 10.91 6.31 4.72
CA PRO A 136 12.27 6.05 5.18
C PRO A 136 12.40 6.12 6.70
N SER A 137 13.31 5.34 7.24
CA SER A 137 13.51 5.19 8.70
C SER A 137 13.59 6.51 9.48
N PRO A 138 14.31 7.55 9.00
CA PRO A 138 14.40 8.83 9.72
C PRO A 138 13.06 9.58 9.88
N PHE A 139 12.07 9.27 9.04
CA PHE A 139 10.75 9.94 9.01
C PHE A 139 9.63 9.07 9.59
N ARG A 140 9.91 7.83 10.00
CA ARG A 140 8.91 6.93 10.62
C ARG A 140 8.44 7.46 11.96
N GLY A 141 7.19 7.12 12.31
CA GLY A 141 6.60 7.55 13.59
C GLY A 141 6.19 9.03 13.68
N LYS A 142 6.42 9.81 12.62
CA LYS A 142 6.17 11.26 12.56
C LYS A 142 4.90 11.64 11.80
N GLY A 143 4.02 10.68 11.54
CA GLY A 143 2.72 10.93 10.90
C GLY A 143 2.75 11.12 9.38
N MET A 144 3.90 10.94 8.70
CA MET A 144 4.07 11.20 7.27
C MET A 144 3.09 10.38 6.41
N HIS A 145 2.96 9.07 6.69
CA HIS A 145 2.01 8.23 5.96
C HIS A 145 0.57 8.75 6.09
N ALA A 146 0.12 9.10 7.29
CA ALA A 146 -1.23 9.61 7.52
C ALA A 146 -1.46 10.96 6.80
N LEU A 147 -0.48 11.86 6.83
CA LEU A 147 -0.54 13.16 6.17
C LEU A 147 -0.66 13.01 4.64
N VAL A 148 0.21 12.21 4.01
CA VAL A 148 0.18 11.98 2.56
C VAL A 148 -1.10 11.26 2.15
N LEU A 149 -1.48 10.20 2.87
CA LEU A 149 -2.71 9.47 2.59
C LEU A 149 -3.93 10.36 2.73
N GLY A 150 -4.02 11.19 3.77
CA GLY A 150 -5.10 12.17 3.93
C GLY A 150 -5.18 13.16 2.77
N THR A 151 -4.03 13.68 2.31
CA THR A 151 -3.93 14.59 1.16
C THR A 151 -4.42 13.92 -0.12
N MET A 152 -3.95 12.69 -0.40
CA MET A 152 -4.37 11.87 -1.55
C MET A 152 -5.87 11.64 -1.57
N LEU A 153 -6.43 11.22 -0.43
CA LEU A 153 -7.86 10.94 -0.31
C LEU A 153 -8.70 12.21 -0.49
N ALA A 154 -8.24 13.34 0.05
CA ALA A 154 -8.91 14.64 -0.13
C ALA A 154 -8.89 15.07 -1.60
N GLU A 155 -7.79 14.86 -2.31
CA GLU A 155 -7.68 15.13 -3.75
C GLU A 155 -8.57 14.18 -4.57
N ALA A 156 -8.50 12.87 -4.31
CA ALA A 156 -9.32 11.88 -4.99
C ALA A 156 -10.82 12.18 -4.83
N ARG A 157 -11.25 12.55 -3.61
CA ARG A 157 -12.63 12.97 -3.34
C ARG A 157 -13.04 14.20 -4.15
N ARG A 158 -12.18 15.22 -4.25
CA ARG A 158 -12.45 16.41 -5.10
C ARG A 158 -12.61 16.04 -6.58
N ASN A 159 -11.93 14.98 -7.02
CA ASN A 159 -12.01 14.43 -8.37
C ASN A 159 -13.12 13.37 -8.54
N GLY A 160 -14.07 13.26 -7.58
CA GLY A 160 -15.25 12.41 -7.69
C GLY A 160 -15.12 11.01 -7.12
N ALA A 161 -14.01 10.65 -6.47
CA ALA A 161 -13.91 9.37 -5.79
C ALA A 161 -14.85 9.30 -4.58
N GLN A 162 -15.53 8.17 -4.42
CA GLN A 162 -16.52 7.90 -3.37
C GLN A 162 -16.05 6.83 -2.39
N HIS A 163 -15.19 5.93 -2.84
CA HIS A 163 -14.64 4.82 -2.05
C HIS A 163 -13.15 4.66 -2.27
N ALA A 164 -12.45 4.36 -1.20
CA ALA A 164 -11.03 4.04 -1.24
C ALA A 164 -10.77 2.69 -0.58
N TYR A 165 -9.84 1.93 -1.16
CA TYR A 165 -9.37 0.66 -0.65
C TYR A 165 -7.87 0.71 -0.43
N THR A 166 -7.38 -0.07 0.52
CA THR A 166 -5.94 -0.32 0.74
C THR A 166 -5.75 -1.68 1.35
N LEU A 167 -4.52 -2.15 1.31
CA LEU A 167 -4.13 -3.43 1.88
C LEU A 167 -3.06 -3.19 2.94
N GLY A 168 -3.12 -3.95 4.02
CA GLY A 168 -2.12 -4.00 5.07
C GLY A 168 -1.75 -5.42 5.43
N GLN A 169 -0.51 -5.65 5.85
CA GLN A 169 -0.09 -6.96 6.34
C GLN A 169 -0.51 -7.15 7.79
N LEU A 170 -0.88 -8.38 8.15
CA LEU A 170 -1.34 -8.73 9.50
C LEU A 170 -0.31 -8.37 10.59
N ASP A 171 0.98 -8.45 10.30
CA ASP A 171 2.06 -8.20 11.23
C ASP A 171 2.46 -6.72 11.38
N ARG A 172 1.67 -5.79 10.80
CA ARG A 172 1.88 -4.34 10.85
C ARG A 172 0.79 -3.59 11.63
N PRO A 173 0.64 -3.86 12.94
CA PRO A 173 -0.43 -3.25 13.75
C PRO A 173 -0.33 -1.71 13.81
N ASP A 174 0.87 -1.13 13.72
CA ASP A 174 1.05 0.33 13.73
C ASP A 174 0.50 0.98 12.46
N ALA A 175 0.67 0.35 11.29
CA ALA A 175 0.06 0.81 10.05
C ALA A 175 -1.47 0.76 10.14
N HIS A 176 -2.03 -0.33 10.67
CA HIS A 176 -3.48 -0.46 10.88
C HIS A 176 -4.04 0.59 11.84
N LYS A 177 -3.28 0.93 12.89
CA LYS A 177 -3.66 1.99 13.83
C LYS A 177 -3.75 3.34 13.13
N GLY A 178 -2.77 3.66 12.27
CA GLY A 178 -2.79 4.86 11.43
C GLY A 178 -3.98 4.89 10.47
N LEU A 179 -4.28 3.79 9.80
CA LEU A 179 -5.45 3.67 8.92
C LEU A 179 -6.75 3.90 9.69
N ARG A 180 -6.94 3.22 10.83
CA ARG A 180 -8.15 3.39 11.66
C ARG A 180 -8.32 4.83 12.17
N ALA A 181 -7.22 5.50 12.54
CA ALA A 181 -7.25 6.91 12.93
C ALA A 181 -7.73 7.84 11.81
N LEU A 182 -7.49 7.46 10.55
CA LEU A 182 -8.04 8.14 9.37
C LEU A 182 -9.45 7.64 8.98
N GLY A 183 -10.08 6.80 9.79
CA GLY A 183 -11.45 6.30 9.58
C GLY A 183 -11.57 5.15 8.58
N TRP A 184 -10.48 4.45 8.30
CA TRP A 184 -10.54 3.21 7.53
C TRP A 184 -11.12 2.07 8.38
N GLN A 185 -11.90 1.21 7.74
CA GLN A 185 -12.49 0.04 8.34
C GLN A 185 -11.96 -1.22 7.66
N GLU A 186 -11.69 -2.25 8.43
CA GLU A 186 -11.33 -3.54 7.87
C GLU A 186 -12.54 -4.17 7.21
N CYS A 187 -12.44 -4.50 5.92
CA CYS A 187 -13.52 -5.09 5.14
C CYS A 187 -13.26 -6.56 4.76
N GLY A 188 -12.06 -7.07 4.96
CA GLY A 188 -11.79 -8.47 4.69
C GLY A 188 -10.35 -8.88 4.94
N ARG A 189 -10.11 -10.19 4.88
CA ARG A 189 -8.79 -10.82 5.03
C ARG A 189 -8.60 -11.91 4.00
N VAL A 190 -7.37 -12.05 3.51
CA VAL A 190 -6.96 -13.14 2.64
C VAL A 190 -5.71 -13.78 3.20
N LEU A 191 -5.81 -15.05 3.57
CA LEU A 191 -4.65 -15.90 3.83
C LEU A 191 -4.18 -16.47 2.50
N TYR A 192 -2.92 -16.27 2.16
CA TYR A 192 -2.36 -16.71 0.89
C TYR A 192 -1.00 -17.36 1.04
N PHE A 193 -0.64 -18.15 0.05
CA PHE A 193 0.69 -18.73 -0.11
C PHE A 193 1.22 -18.38 -1.50
N LEU A 194 2.42 -17.83 -1.55
CA LEU A 194 3.18 -17.61 -2.79
C LEU A 194 4.31 -18.63 -2.85
N PRO A 195 4.22 -19.70 -3.67
CA PRO A 195 5.28 -20.65 -3.83
C PRO A 195 6.57 -19.98 -4.34
N ARG A 196 7.72 -20.47 -3.91
CA ARG A 196 9.01 -19.93 -4.36
C ARG A 196 9.13 -20.02 -5.88
N GLY A 197 9.44 -18.88 -6.52
CA GLY A 197 9.54 -18.78 -7.98
C GLY A 197 8.21 -18.71 -8.74
N ALA A 198 7.08 -18.76 -8.04
CA ALA A 198 5.78 -18.55 -8.68
C ALA A 198 5.47 -17.06 -8.87
N ALA A 199 4.79 -16.74 -9.97
CA ALA A 199 4.32 -15.40 -10.27
C ALA A 199 2.92 -15.11 -9.67
N ARG A 200 2.26 -16.13 -9.09
CA ARG A 200 0.88 -16.02 -8.59
C ARG A 200 0.73 -16.66 -7.22
N THR A 201 0.04 -15.97 -6.32
CA THR A 201 -0.35 -16.52 -5.01
C THR A 201 -1.50 -17.51 -5.14
N SER A 202 -1.55 -18.48 -4.21
CA SER A 202 -2.72 -19.32 -3.98
C SER A 202 -3.46 -18.80 -2.76
N PHE A 203 -4.77 -18.56 -2.88
CA PHE A 203 -5.60 -18.20 -1.74
C PHE A 203 -5.92 -19.46 -0.93
N LEU A 204 -5.54 -19.46 0.33
CA LEU A 204 -5.85 -20.54 1.26
C LEU A 204 -7.19 -20.32 1.97
N CYS A 205 -7.48 -19.06 2.28
CA CYS A 205 -8.75 -18.70 2.92
C CYS A 205 -9.08 -17.22 2.68
N ARG A 206 -10.37 -16.91 2.56
CA ARG A 206 -10.88 -15.54 2.47
C ARG A 206 -11.92 -15.34 3.56
N TYR A 207 -11.89 -14.19 4.23
CA TYR A 207 -12.85 -13.79 5.24
C TYR A 207 -13.37 -12.39 4.95
N GLY A 208 -14.67 -12.17 5.16
CA GLY A 208 -15.30 -10.86 4.96
C GLY A 208 -15.49 -10.49 3.49
N MET A 209 -15.82 -9.23 3.25
CA MET A 209 -16.16 -8.72 1.91
C MET A 209 -14.90 -8.46 1.07
N THR A 210 -14.29 -9.51 0.56
CA THR A 210 -13.22 -9.38 -0.44
C THR A 210 -13.75 -9.46 -1.87
N GLU A 211 -15.01 -9.83 -2.07
CA GLU A 211 -15.64 -10.01 -3.39
C GLU A 211 -15.66 -8.76 -4.27
N PRO A 212 -15.87 -7.53 -3.77
CA PRO A 212 -15.84 -6.37 -4.65
C PRO A 212 -14.46 -6.10 -5.24
N LEU A 213 -13.40 -6.61 -4.63
CA LEU A 213 -12.03 -6.24 -4.97
C LEU A 213 -11.37 -7.22 -5.94
N PHE A 214 -11.69 -8.52 -5.85
CA PHE A 214 -11.18 -9.56 -6.76
C PHE A 214 -12.29 -9.99 -7.72
N ARG A 215 -12.72 -9.07 -8.56
CA ARG A 215 -13.72 -9.32 -9.61
C ARG A 215 -13.04 -10.04 -10.78
N ASP A 216 -13.65 -11.12 -11.25
CA ASP A 216 -13.27 -11.82 -12.48
C ASP A 216 -13.50 -10.95 -13.73
#